data_b4bf6a02ccaa1c5d8870a8f7877450e7
#
_entry.id   b4bf6a02ccaa1c5d8870a8f7877450e7
#
_cell.length_a   1.000
_cell.length_b   1.000
_cell.length_c   1.000
_cell.angle_alpha   90.00
_cell.angle_beta   90.00
_cell.angle_gamma   90.00
#
_symmetry.space_group_name_H-M   'P 1'
#
loop_
_entity.id
_entity.type
_entity.pdbx_description
1 polymer ?
#
loop_
_entity_poly.entity_id
_entity_poly.type
_entity_poly.pdbx_seq_one_letter_code
_entity_poly.pdbx_strand_id
1 'polypeptide(L)'
;MQLNGSQIFVEVLCEQGVDTIFGYPGGAVLNLYDELYKNSDRIHHVLTAHEQGASHAADGYARATGRTGVVLATSGPGATNLVTGIATAYMDSVPMVAFTGNVPTPVWARTVFRRRTSRALRCPSPSTTSRYAR
;
A
#
# COMPACT_ATOMS: atom_id res chain seq x y z
N MET A 1 1.16 26.30 6.67
CA MET A 1 2.30 25.46 6.27
C MET A 1 1.89 24.72 5.01
N GLN A 2 2.65 24.78 3.94
CA GLN A 2 2.33 24.01 2.72
C GLN A 2 2.99 22.63 2.85
N LEU A 3 2.18 21.58 2.85
CA LEU A 3 2.65 20.20 2.87
C LEU A 3 2.67 19.64 1.45
N ASN A 4 3.66 18.83 1.13
CA ASN A 4 3.68 18.06 -0.10
C ASN A 4 2.85 16.75 0.08
N GLY A 5 2.57 16.04 -1.03
CA GLY A 5 1.73 14.85 -1.00
C GLY A 5 2.25 13.72 -0.10
N SER A 6 3.57 13.55 0.04
CA SER A 6 4.15 12.54 0.91
C SER A 6 4.03 12.91 2.38
N GLN A 7 4.15 14.19 2.71
CA GLN A 7 3.90 14.70 4.07
C GLN A 7 2.44 14.55 4.45
N ILE A 8 1.52 14.91 3.54
CA ILE A 8 0.08 14.69 3.76
C ILE A 8 -0.22 13.22 4.02
N PHE A 9 0.40 12.30 3.26
CA PHE A 9 0.24 10.86 3.45
C PHE A 9 0.59 10.44 4.88
N VAL A 10 1.75 10.85 5.39
CA VAL A 10 2.19 10.50 6.75
C VAL A 10 1.29 11.15 7.81
N GLU A 11 0.92 12.42 7.65
CA GLU A 11 0.03 13.10 8.60
C GLU A 11 -1.34 12.43 8.67
N VAL A 12 -1.93 12.06 7.54
CA VAL A 12 -3.22 11.34 7.51
C VAL A 12 -3.12 9.98 8.19
N LEU A 13 -2.02 9.23 8.00
CA LEU A 13 -1.82 7.96 8.70
C LEU A 13 -1.76 8.17 10.22
N CYS A 14 -1.02 9.19 10.68
CA CYS A 14 -0.96 9.52 12.10
C CYS A 14 -2.32 9.94 12.66
N GLU A 15 -3.08 10.76 11.93
CA GLU A 15 -4.44 11.18 12.32
C GLU A 15 -5.41 9.99 12.43
N GLN A 16 -5.24 8.98 11.59
CA GLN A 16 -6.01 7.74 11.64
C GLN A 16 -5.51 6.74 12.70
N GLY A 17 -4.51 7.12 13.50
CA GLY A 17 -3.96 6.29 14.57
C GLY A 17 -3.13 5.11 14.08
N VAL A 18 -2.58 5.20 12.86
CA VAL A 18 -1.66 4.19 12.31
C VAL A 18 -0.29 4.37 12.95
N ASP A 19 0.16 3.40 13.69
CA ASP A 19 1.47 3.36 14.34
C ASP A 19 2.48 2.44 13.62
N THR A 20 1.98 1.54 12.79
CA THR A 20 2.82 0.53 12.12
C THR A 20 2.40 0.37 10.66
N ILE A 21 3.38 0.37 9.75
CA ILE A 21 3.19 0.11 8.33
C ILE A 21 4.18 -0.95 7.86
N PHE A 22 3.69 -1.90 7.07
CA PHE A 22 4.51 -2.98 6.51
C PHE A 22 4.78 -2.71 5.03
N GLY A 23 5.96 -3.07 4.53
CA GLY A 23 6.18 -2.85 3.11
C GLY A 23 7.57 -3.15 2.61
N TYR A 24 7.72 -2.98 1.30
CA TYR A 24 8.99 -3.07 0.59
C TYR A 24 9.14 -1.89 -0.37
N PRO A 25 10.26 -1.14 -0.32
CA PRO A 25 10.46 0.05 -1.13
C PRO A 25 10.63 -0.28 -2.63
N GLY A 26 10.27 0.71 -3.45
CA GLY A 26 10.48 0.66 -4.89
C GLY A 26 10.28 2.02 -5.53
N GLY A 27 10.75 2.20 -6.76
CA GLY A 27 10.90 3.50 -7.41
C GLY A 27 9.68 4.41 -7.37
N ALA A 28 8.46 3.86 -7.47
CA ALA A 28 7.25 4.67 -7.50
C ALA A 28 6.80 5.22 -6.13
N VAL A 29 7.42 4.77 -5.04
CA VAL A 29 7.05 5.13 -3.66
C VAL A 29 8.21 5.66 -2.82
N LEU A 30 9.37 5.96 -3.46
CA LEU A 30 10.56 6.42 -2.74
C LEU A 30 10.29 7.68 -1.91
N ASN A 31 9.53 8.64 -2.44
CA ASN A 31 9.21 9.86 -1.71
C ASN A 31 8.35 9.59 -0.45
N LEU A 32 7.52 8.55 -0.48
CA LEU A 32 6.75 8.13 0.69
C LEU A 32 7.65 7.48 1.73
N TYR A 33 8.60 6.63 1.29
CA TYR A 33 9.58 6.01 2.17
C TYR A 33 10.55 7.01 2.82
N ASP A 34 10.97 8.04 2.06
CA ASP A 34 11.79 9.13 2.60
C ASP A 34 11.04 9.88 3.71
N GLU A 35 9.76 10.13 3.51
CA GLU A 35 8.95 10.83 4.52
C GLU A 35 8.62 9.91 5.73
N LEU A 36 8.39 8.62 5.52
CA LEU A 36 8.25 7.65 6.61
C LEU A 36 9.54 7.57 7.45
N TYR A 37 10.69 7.59 6.81
CA TYR A 37 11.98 7.59 7.52
C TYR A 37 12.15 8.83 8.41
N LYS A 38 11.76 10.01 7.92
CA LYS A 38 11.81 11.27 8.69
C LYS A 38 10.86 11.27 9.89
N ASN A 39 9.79 10.49 9.83
CA ASN A 39 8.78 10.37 10.87
C ASN A 39 8.81 8.98 11.56
N SER A 40 9.98 8.36 11.63
CA SER A 40 10.16 7.04 12.23
C SER A 40 9.91 6.99 13.74
N ASP A 41 9.84 8.14 14.39
CA ASP A 41 9.41 8.31 15.78
C ASP A 41 7.89 8.22 15.95
N ARG A 42 7.12 8.44 14.89
CA ARG A 42 5.65 8.47 14.90
C ARG A 42 5.03 7.21 14.28
N ILE A 43 5.64 6.69 13.21
CA ILE A 43 5.18 5.50 12.50
C ILE A 43 6.33 4.51 12.36
N HIS A 44 6.17 3.33 12.91
CA HIS A 44 7.14 2.25 12.79
C HIS A 44 6.99 1.56 11.43
N HIS A 45 8.00 1.65 10.58
CA HIS A 45 8.04 0.90 9.31
C HIS A 45 8.72 -0.44 9.49
N VAL A 46 8.01 -1.52 9.18
CA VAL A 46 8.52 -2.89 9.15
C VAL A 46 8.90 -3.25 7.72
N LEU A 47 10.21 -3.28 7.46
CA LEU A 47 10.74 -3.70 6.18
C LEU A 47 10.62 -5.22 6.04
N THR A 48 9.98 -5.67 4.95
CA THR A 48 9.88 -7.09 4.61
C THR A 48 10.78 -7.42 3.41
N ALA A 49 11.18 -8.68 3.28
CA ALA A 49 11.97 -9.11 2.12
C ALA A 49 11.13 -9.28 0.83
N HIS A 50 9.79 -9.33 0.96
CA HIS A 50 8.85 -9.51 -0.14
C HIS A 50 7.49 -8.91 0.22
N GLU A 51 6.80 -8.32 -0.74
CA GLU A 51 5.52 -7.62 -0.51
C GLU A 51 4.40 -8.57 -0.06
N GLN A 52 4.42 -9.83 -0.48
CA GLN A 52 3.49 -10.84 0.02
C GLN A 52 3.66 -11.02 1.53
N GLY A 53 4.90 -11.07 2.02
CA GLY A 53 5.20 -11.10 3.45
C GLY A 53 4.66 -9.86 4.17
N ALA A 54 4.76 -8.68 3.54
CA ALA A 54 4.19 -7.45 4.10
C ALA A 54 2.67 -7.51 4.25
N SER A 55 1.96 -8.02 3.23
CA SER A 55 0.50 -8.15 3.29
C SER A 55 0.05 -9.18 4.34
N HIS A 56 0.75 -10.31 4.47
CA HIS A 56 0.46 -11.27 5.54
C HIS A 56 0.82 -10.74 6.94
N ALA A 57 1.89 -9.95 7.07
CA ALA A 57 2.23 -9.30 8.33
C ALA A 57 1.17 -8.27 8.74
N ALA A 58 0.65 -7.48 7.79
CA ALA A 58 -0.45 -6.55 8.02
C ALA A 58 -1.75 -7.27 8.41
N ASP A 59 -2.07 -8.39 7.77
CA ASP A 59 -3.20 -9.26 8.15
C ASP A 59 -3.04 -9.80 9.58
N GLY A 60 -1.87 -10.34 9.91
CA GLY A 60 -1.57 -10.83 11.26
C GLY A 60 -1.62 -9.73 12.32
N TYR A 61 -1.10 -8.55 12.01
CA TYR A 61 -1.18 -7.37 12.87
C TYR A 61 -2.65 -6.99 13.16
N ALA A 62 -3.47 -6.93 12.12
CA ALA A 62 -4.88 -6.59 12.29
C ALA A 62 -5.63 -7.61 13.15
N ARG A 63 -5.38 -8.90 12.95
CA ARG A 63 -5.95 -9.98 13.79
C ARG A 63 -5.52 -9.89 15.24
N ALA A 64 -4.26 -9.61 15.48
CA ALA A 64 -3.69 -9.58 16.83
C ALA A 64 -4.09 -8.34 17.62
N THR A 65 -4.25 -7.19 16.95
CA THR A 65 -4.45 -5.89 17.62
C THR A 65 -5.89 -5.37 17.53
N GLY A 66 -6.70 -5.89 16.61
CA GLY A 66 -8.01 -5.33 16.30
C GLY A 66 -7.94 -4.01 15.51
N ARG A 67 -6.75 -3.59 15.08
CA ARG A 67 -6.53 -2.36 14.29
C ARG A 67 -6.45 -2.69 12.81
N THR A 68 -6.59 -1.68 11.97
CA THR A 68 -6.40 -1.85 10.52
C THR A 68 -4.94 -2.09 10.19
N GLY A 69 -4.64 -3.19 9.48
CA GLY A 69 -3.31 -3.46 8.94
C GLY A 69 -3.01 -2.55 7.74
N VAL A 70 -1.84 -1.92 7.71
CA VAL A 70 -1.45 -1.02 6.63
C VAL A 70 -0.22 -1.55 5.90
N VAL A 71 -0.30 -1.64 4.57
CA VAL A 71 0.81 -2.10 3.73
C VAL A 71 1.10 -1.12 2.61
N LEU A 72 2.38 -0.90 2.33
CA LEU A 72 2.86 -0.03 1.25
C LEU A 72 3.76 -0.81 0.29
N ALA A 73 3.41 -0.78 -1.00
CA ALA A 73 4.20 -1.42 -2.05
C ALA A 73 4.34 -0.53 -3.28
N THR A 74 5.36 -0.80 -4.08
CA THR A 74 5.56 -0.11 -5.35
C THR A 74 4.58 -0.56 -6.41
N SER A 75 4.61 0.10 -7.56
CA SER A 75 3.79 -0.23 -8.73
C SER A 75 4.15 -1.58 -9.37
N GLY A 76 3.25 -2.11 -10.17
CA GLY A 76 3.49 -3.32 -10.98
C GLY A 76 3.66 -4.57 -10.12
N PRO A 77 4.82 -5.25 -10.19
CA PRO A 77 5.03 -6.50 -9.46
C PRO A 77 4.91 -6.34 -7.94
N GLY A 78 5.29 -5.18 -7.37
CA GLY A 78 5.09 -4.91 -5.95
C GLY A 78 3.60 -4.94 -5.56
N ALA A 79 2.76 -4.28 -6.33
CA ALA A 79 1.32 -4.30 -6.12
C ALA A 79 0.71 -5.70 -6.33
N THR A 80 1.18 -6.45 -7.33
CA THR A 80 0.66 -7.81 -7.59
C THR A 80 1.08 -8.83 -6.55
N ASN A 81 2.24 -8.64 -5.91
CA ASN A 81 2.70 -9.49 -4.83
C ASN A 81 1.86 -9.37 -3.54
N LEU A 82 1.02 -8.33 -3.44
CA LEU A 82 0.08 -8.18 -2.31
C LEU A 82 -1.20 -9.04 -2.46
N VAL A 83 -1.49 -9.56 -3.66
CA VAL A 83 -2.80 -10.15 -3.99
C VAL A 83 -3.17 -11.29 -3.05
N THR A 84 -2.24 -12.19 -2.73
CA THR A 84 -2.51 -13.32 -1.85
C THR A 84 -2.91 -12.86 -0.44
N GLY A 85 -2.16 -11.94 0.17
CA GLY A 85 -2.48 -11.43 1.50
C GLY A 85 -3.78 -10.62 1.53
N ILE A 86 -4.05 -9.81 0.48
CA ILE A 86 -5.33 -9.11 0.34
C ILE A 86 -6.50 -10.09 0.22
N ALA A 87 -6.34 -11.16 -0.58
CA ALA A 87 -7.36 -12.19 -0.72
C ALA A 87 -7.64 -12.89 0.61
N THR A 88 -6.59 -13.23 1.36
CA THR A 88 -6.70 -13.84 2.70
C THR A 88 -7.46 -12.92 3.66
N ALA A 89 -7.04 -11.66 3.77
CA ALA A 89 -7.70 -10.68 4.63
C ALA A 89 -9.18 -10.47 4.23
N TYR A 90 -9.46 -10.44 2.93
CA TYR A 90 -10.82 -10.28 2.41
C TYR A 90 -11.73 -11.47 2.78
N MET A 91 -11.24 -12.71 2.60
CA MET A 91 -12.01 -13.92 2.91
C MET A 91 -12.40 -13.99 4.39
N ASP A 92 -11.54 -13.51 5.27
CA ASP A 92 -11.74 -13.56 6.72
C ASP A 92 -12.28 -12.23 7.29
N SER A 93 -12.63 -11.27 6.42
CA SER A 93 -13.12 -9.93 6.82
C SER A 93 -12.16 -9.16 7.74
N VAL A 94 -10.85 -9.32 7.53
CA VAL A 94 -9.80 -8.62 8.29
C VAL A 94 -9.57 -7.23 7.69
N PRO A 95 -9.62 -6.15 8.50
CA PRO A 95 -9.43 -4.80 8.00
C PRO A 95 -7.99 -4.56 7.55
N MET A 96 -7.81 -4.24 6.27
CA MET A 96 -6.50 -3.95 5.68
C MET A 96 -6.60 -2.80 4.68
N VAL A 97 -5.61 -1.92 4.71
CA VAL A 97 -5.42 -0.87 3.70
C VAL A 97 -4.10 -1.11 2.97
N ALA A 98 -4.18 -1.24 1.66
CA ALA A 98 -3.02 -1.42 0.80
C ALA A 98 -2.79 -0.18 -0.07
N PHE A 99 -1.67 0.50 0.16
CA PHE A 99 -1.19 1.58 -0.69
C PHE A 99 -0.23 1.03 -1.74
N THR A 100 -0.51 1.35 -3.00
CA THR A 100 0.36 0.92 -4.10
C THR A 100 0.76 2.11 -4.96
N GLY A 101 2.05 2.21 -5.24
CA GLY A 101 2.56 3.20 -6.18
C GLY A 101 1.93 3.05 -7.57
N ASN A 102 1.96 4.13 -8.34
CA ASN A 102 1.56 4.11 -9.75
C ASN A 102 2.64 4.77 -10.61
N VAL A 103 2.56 4.56 -11.91
CA VAL A 103 3.44 5.25 -12.86
C VAL A 103 3.04 6.71 -13.02
N PRO A 104 3.98 7.62 -13.36
CA PRO A 104 3.67 9.03 -13.60
C PRO A 104 2.62 9.23 -14.69
N THR A 105 1.78 10.25 -14.53
CA THR A 105 0.66 10.58 -15.44
C THR A 105 1.04 10.64 -16.92
N PRO A 106 2.17 11.23 -17.34
CA PRO A 106 2.56 11.31 -18.76
C PRO A 106 2.75 9.96 -19.45
N VAL A 107 3.02 8.91 -18.67
CA VAL A 107 3.22 7.54 -19.20
C VAL A 107 2.00 6.63 -18.96
N TRP A 108 0.91 7.21 -18.49
CA TRP A 108 -0.28 6.45 -18.08
C TRP A 108 -0.97 5.71 -19.23
N ALA A 109 -0.92 6.27 -20.43
CA ALA A 109 -1.48 5.67 -21.65
C ALA A 109 -0.53 4.70 -22.37
N ARG A 110 0.77 4.71 -22.02
CA ARG A 110 1.78 3.91 -22.72
C ARG A 110 2.00 2.57 -22.01
N THR A 111 2.42 1.55 -22.77
CA THR A 111 2.89 0.28 -22.20
C THR A 111 4.25 0.53 -21.56
N VAL A 112 4.28 0.82 -20.28
CA VAL A 112 5.51 0.99 -19.52
C VAL A 112 5.79 -0.30 -18.75
N PHE A 113 7.05 -0.67 -18.67
CA PHE A 113 7.53 -1.79 -17.87
C PHE A 113 6.87 -1.78 -16.48
N ARG A 114 6.25 -2.88 -16.09
CA ARG A 114 5.59 -3.12 -14.78
C ARG A 114 4.15 -2.62 -14.60
N ARG A 115 3.47 -2.05 -15.62
CA ARG A 115 2.11 -1.54 -15.43
C ARG A 115 0.99 -2.55 -15.73
N ARG A 116 1.16 -3.43 -16.71
CA ARG A 116 0.06 -4.28 -17.21
C ARG A 116 -0.48 -5.26 -16.17
N THR A 117 0.37 -5.71 -15.28
CA THR A 117 0.03 -6.80 -14.36
C THR A 117 -0.97 -6.38 -13.28
N SER A 118 -0.86 -5.15 -12.76
CA SER A 118 -1.71 -4.68 -11.65
C SER A 118 -3.20 -4.53 -12.00
N ARG A 119 -3.53 -4.25 -13.27
CA ARG A 119 -4.92 -4.13 -13.72
C ARG A 119 -5.57 -5.46 -14.03
N ALA A 120 -4.80 -6.43 -14.53
CA ALA A 120 -5.32 -7.74 -14.95
C ALA A 120 -5.63 -8.66 -13.77
N LEU A 121 -4.96 -8.44 -12.63
CA LEU A 121 -5.09 -9.27 -11.42
C LEU A 121 -6.01 -8.68 -10.35
N ARG A 122 -6.68 -7.57 -10.62
CA ARG A 122 -7.76 -7.11 -9.74
C ARG A 122 -8.89 -8.13 -9.83
N CYS A 123 -8.99 -8.98 -8.82
CA CYS A 123 -10.20 -9.76 -8.62
C CYS A 123 -11.39 -8.80 -8.67
N PRO A 124 -12.45 -9.13 -9.40
CA PRO A 124 -13.68 -8.37 -9.35
C PRO A 124 -14.30 -8.57 -7.97
N SER A 125 -13.89 -7.74 -7.02
CA SER A 125 -14.69 -7.51 -5.83
C SER A 125 -15.87 -6.65 -6.25
N PRO A 126 -17.11 -7.11 -6.09
CA PRO A 126 -18.27 -6.48 -6.74
C PRO A 126 -18.61 -5.07 -6.28
N SER A 127 -17.95 -4.52 -5.26
CA SER A 127 -18.53 -3.34 -4.62
C SER A 127 -17.69 -2.07 -4.51
N THR A 128 -16.37 -2.08 -4.76
CA THR A 128 -15.62 -0.86 -4.40
C THR A 128 -14.59 -0.35 -5.42
N THR A 129 -14.20 -1.10 -6.42
CA THR A 129 -13.13 -0.71 -7.37
C THR A 129 -13.61 0.05 -8.61
N SER A 130 -14.90 0.11 -8.89
CA SER A 130 -15.42 0.72 -10.13
C SER A 130 -15.67 2.24 -10.05
N ARG A 131 -15.58 2.87 -8.90
CA ARG A 131 -16.01 4.28 -8.73
C ARG A 131 -14.91 5.33 -8.84
N TYR A 132 -13.63 4.96 -8.98
CA TYR A 132 -12.53 5.93 -9.06
C TYR A 132 -11.74 5.90 -10.38
N ALA A 133 -12.35 5.43 -11.47
CA ALA A 133 -11.78 5.46 -12.81
C ALA A 133 -12.58 6.43 -13.71
N ARG A 134 -12.65 7.71 -13.33
CA ARG A 134 -12.97 8.81 -14.25
C ARG A 134 -12.05 9.98 -14.00
#